data_96bcbd823a8730d4bbad33fa3e5340cf
#
_entry.id   96bcbd823a8730d4bbad33fa3e5340cf
#
_cell.length_a   1.000
_cell.length_b   1.000
_cell.length_c   1.000
_cell.angle_alpha   90.00
_cell.angle_beta   90.00
_cell.angle_gamma   90.00
#
_symmetry.space_group_name_H-M   'P 1'
#
loop_
_entity.id
_entity.type
_entity.pdbx_description
1 polymer ?
#
loop_
_entity_poly.entity_id
_entity_poly.type
_entity_poly.pdbx_seq_one_letter_code
_entity_poly.pdbx_strand_id
1 'polypeptide(L)'
;MAYAELSELRSYLGVESNDDDALLQGFLAAAQAMIDKYAGRTFEASADEIFTFSEWDIAGDLLILGTDLCTVTSVVEDGVALVRNEDYYTRPRVDSDAPFYALRKPDGGAWDGDGGVVVIGRWAYSITAPDDIRHATVRLAAYLYRQKDNAAGDLDRTVVVGGTTILPAVFPNDIEKILRAYRRVTV
;
A
#
# COMPACT_ATOMS: atom_id res chain seq x y z
N MET A 1 -8.25 -6.92 2.76
CA MET A 1 -9.09 -7.22 1.56
C MET A 1 -8.18 -7.26 0.34
N ALA A 2 -8.61 -7.88 -0.75
CA ALA A 2 -7.87 -7.82 -2.00
C ALA A 2 -8.21 -6.52 -2.74
N TYR A 3 -7.23 -5.86 -3.37
CA TYR A 3 -7.45 -4.64 -4.17
C TYR A 3 -8.37 -4.85 -5.36
N ALA A 4 -8.52 -6.09 -5.81
CA ALA A 4 -9.39 -6.48 -6.92
C ALA A 4 -10.14 -7.76 -6.57
N GLU A 5 -11.32 -7.91 -7.17
CA GLU A 5 -12.16 -9.06 -6.92
C GLU A 5 -11.87 -10.22 -7.88
N LEU A 6 -12.16 -11.45 -7.42
CA LEU A 6 -12.03 -12.66 -8.24
C LEU A 6 -12.85 -12.58 -9.52
N SER A 7 -14.05 -12.01 -9.45
CA SER A 7 -14.95 -11.79 -10.58
C SER A 7 -14.31 -10.94 -11.69
N GLU A 8 -13.53 -9.92 -11.30
CA GLU A 8 -12.81 -9.06 -12.24
C GLU A 8 -11.67 -9.81 -12.94
N LEU A 9 -10.91 -10.60 -12.17
CA LEU A 9 -9.84 -11.42 -12.75
C LEU A 9 -10.38 -12.47 -13.70
N ARG A 10 -11.48 -13.15 -13.33
CA ARG A 10 -12.16 -14.13 -14.20
C ARG A 10 -12.64 -13.48 -15.49
N SER A 11 -13.31 -12.34 -15.38
CA SER A 11 -13.77 -11.57 -16.53
C SER A 11 -12.62 -11.15 -17.44
N TYR A 12 -11.50 -10.69 -16.85
CA TYR A 12 -10.32 -10.29 -17.60
C TYR A 12 -9.62 -11.47 -18.33
N LEU A 13 -9.65 -12.67 -17.73
CA LEU A 13 -9.09 -13.88 -18.32
C LEU A 13 -10.03 -14.59 -19.29
N GLY A 14 -11.33 -14.29 -19.28
CA GLY A 14 -12.36 -15.01 -20.03
C GLY A 14 -12.63 -16.42 -19.45
N VAL A 15 -12.45 -16.63 -18.13
CA VAL A 15 -12.67 -17.90 -17.46
C VAL A 15 -14.09 -17.94 -16.90
N GLU A 16 -14.91 -18.89 -17.36
CA GLU A 16 -16.28 -19.08 -16.91
C GLU A 16 -16.41 -20.15 -15.81
N SER A 17 -15.52 -21.16 -15.81
CA SER A 17 -15.49 -22.22 -14.79
C SER A 17 -14.99 -21.71 -13.45
N ASN A 18 -15.46 -22.36 -12.36
CA ASN A 18 -15.02 -22.11 -10.99
C ASN A 18 -13.86 -23.03 -10.55
N ASP A 19 -13.39 -23.91 -11.42
CA ASP A 19 -12.40 -24.94 -11.08
C ASP A 19 -11.07 -24.32 -10.61
N ASP A 20 -10.69 -23.18 -11.15
CA ASP A 20 -9.45 -22.49 -10.83
C ASP A 20 -9.63 -21.37 -9.78
N ASP A 21 -10.79 -21.19 -9.17
CA ASP A 21 -11.07 -20.04 -8.29
C ASP A 21 -10.07 -19.89 -7.13
N ALA A 22 -9.73 -21.00 -6.45
CA ALA A 22 -8.76 -20.97 -5.36
C ALA A 22 -7.35 -20.55 -5.87
N LEU A 23 -6.99 -20.98 -7.06
CA LEU A 23 -5.72 -20.65 -7.69
C LEU A 23 -5.69 -19.18 -8.10
N LEU A 24 -6.76 -18.68 -8.70
CA LEU A 24 -6.91 -17.28 -9.09
C LEU A 24 -6.88 -16.33 -7.88
N GLN A 25 -7.52 -16.71 -6.76
CA GLN A 25 -7.42 -15.97 -5.50
C GLN A 25 -5.99 -15.92 -4.99
N GLY A 26 -5.25 -17.04 -5.08
CA GLY A 26 -3.83 -17.08 -4.74
C GLY A 26 -2.98 -16.10 -5.58
N PHE A 27 -3.25 -15.99 -6.88
CA PHE A 27 -2.55 -15.03 -7.74
C PHE A 27 -2.95 -13.58 -7.46
N LEU A 28 -4.20 -13.29 -7.11
CA LEU A 28 -4.61 -11.95 -6.65
C LEU A 28 -3.86 -11.54 -5.39
N ALA A 29 -3.79 -12.43 -4.40
CA ALA A 29 -3.06 -12.17 -3.16
C ALA A 29 -1.55 -11.98 -3.41
N ALA A 30 -0.95 -12.79 -4.27
CA ALA A 30 0.45 -12.64 -4.67
C ALA A 30 0.71 -11.33 -5.40
N ALA A 31 -0.15 -10.95 -6.34
CA ALA A 31 -0.06 -9.69 -7.08
C ALA A 31 -0.14 -8.48 -6.13
N GLN A 32 -1.09 -8.48 -5.20
CA GLN A 32 -1.21 -7.45 -4.18
C GLN A 32 0.08 -7.33 -3.34
N ALA A 33 0.57 -8.43 -2.78
CA ALA A 33 1.79 -8.43 -1.98
C ALA A 33 3.01 -7.92 -2.75
N MET A 34 3.11 -8.23 -4.04
CA MET A 34 4.17 -7.72 -4.91
C MET A 34 4.04 -6.21 -5.13
N ILE A 35 2.83 -5.69 -5.32
CA ILE A 35 2.53 -4.26 -5.48
C ILE A 35 2.90 -3.51 -4.21
N ASP A 36 2.45 -3.99 -3.05
CA ASP A 36 2.75 -3.38 -1.75
C ASP A 36 4.24 -3.32 -1.48
N LYS A 37 4.94 -4.42 -1.74
CA LYS A 37 6.39 -4.49 -1.58
C LYS A 37 7.13 -3.53 -2.52
N TYR A 38 6.70 -3.41 -3.77
CA TYR A 38 7.32 -2.50 -4.74
C TYR A 38 7.08 -1.03 -4.39
N ALA A 39 5.85 -0.69 -4.01
CA ALA A 39 5.47 0.68 -3.65
C ALA A 39 5.97 1.09 -2.26
N GLY A 40 6.27 0.14 -1.37
CA GLY A 40 6.62 0.37 0.02
C GLY A 40 5.43 0.90 0.84
N ARG A 41 4.20 0.55 0.47
CA ARG A 41 2.95 0.98 1.11
C ARG A 41 1.80 0.03 0.83
N THR A 42 0.80 0.07 1.69
CA THR A 42 -0.51 -0.58 1.51
C THR A 42 -1.49 0.42 0.92
N PHE A 43 -2.35 -0.02 0.00
CA PHE A 43 -3.25 0.90 -0.73
C PHE A 43 -4.67 0.97 -0.18
N GLU A 44 -5.07 0.01 0.66
CA GLU A 44 -6.42 -0.06 1.20
C GLU A 44 -6.41 -0.41 2.69
N ALA A 45 -7.21 0.32 3.49
CA ALA A 45 -7.44 0.07 4.89
C ALA A 45 -8.91 -0.30 5.14
N SER A 46 -9.16 -1.53 5.58
CA SER A 46 -10.52 -2.05 5.83
C SER A 46 -11.09 -1.67 7.19
N ALA A 47 -10.23 -1.44 8.19
CA ALA A 47 -10.62 -1.16 9.58
C ALA A 47 -9.66 -0.18 10.22
N ASP A 48 -10.08 0.38 11.35
CA ASP A 48 -9.22 1.19 12.20
C ASP A 48 -8.22 0.27 12.93
N GLU A 49 -6.97 0.72 12.97
CA GLU A 49 -5.89 0.08 13.71
C GLU A 49 -5.28 1.07 14.70
N ILE A 50 -4.66 0.54 15.75
CA ILE A 50 -4.07 1.33 16.83
C ILE A 50 -2.56 1.29 16.68
N PHE A 51 -1.94 2.47 16.56
CA PHE A 51 -0.49 2.63 16.56
C PHE A 51 -0.07 3.45 17.76
N THR A 52 0.96 3.00 18.44
CA THR A 52 1.58 3.73 19.57
C THR A 52 2.95 4.23 19.13
N PHE A 53 3.21 5.49 19.36
CA PHE A 53 4.43 6.20 18.99
C PHE A 53 5.22 6.58 20.22
N SER A 54 6.53 6.63 20.09
CA SER A 54 7.47 6.93 21.15
C SER A 54 8.33 8.15 20.82
N GLU A 55 9.26 8.50 21.69
CA GLU A 55 10.22 9.59 21.48
C GLU A 55 11.03 9.47 20.15
N TRP A 56 11.23 8.24 19.66
CA TRP A 56 11.97 7.98 18.40
C TRP A 56 11.20 8.40 17.16
N ASP A 57 9.89 8.55 17.27
CA ASP A 57 9.00 8.93 16.19
C ASP A 57 8.77 10.46 16.16
N ILE A 58 9.36 11.19 17.13
CA ILE A 58 9.17 12.63 17.31
C ILE A 58 10.36 13.41 16.75
N ALA A 59 10.07 14.39 15.90
CA ALA A 59 11.03 15.33 15.36
C ALA A 59 10.56 16.78 15.61
N GLY A 60 10.85 17.30 16.80
CA GLY A 60 10.41 18.62 17.23
C GLY A 60 8.89 18.69 17.41
N ASP A 61 8.21 19.49 16.60
CA ASP A 61 6.74 19.62 16.59
C ASP A 61 6.03 18.57 15.74
N LEU A 62 6.79 17.66 15.08
CA LEU A 62 6.28 16.61 14.21
C LEU A 62 6.31 15.24 14.89
N LEU A 63 5.21 14.52 14.80
CA LEU A 63 5.09 13.09 15.04
C LEU A 63 5.13 12.40 13.65
N ILE A 64 6.18 11.63 13.39
CA ILE A 64 6.39 10.92 12.12
C ILE A 64 5.67 9.58 12.17
N LEU A 65 4.72 9.36 11.27
CA LEU A 65 3.86 8.17 11.32
C LEU A 65 4.52 6.90 10.78
N GLY A 66 5.64 7.02 10.07
CA GLY A 66 6.34 5.85 9.52
C GLY A 66 5.57 5.10 8.43
N THR A 67 4.25 5.18 8.38
CA THR A 67 3.36 4.61 7.36
C THR A 67 2.28 5.61 6.95
N ASP A 68 1.49 5.28 5.93
CA ASP A 68 0.41 6.15 5.46
C ASP A 68 -0.82 6.02 6.36
N LEU A 69 -1.42 7.14 6.71
CA LEU A 69 -2.65 7.22 7.48
C LEU A 69 -3.70 7.95 6.63
N CYS A 70 -4.72 7.24 6.14
CA CYS A 70 -5.75 7.86 5.29
C CYS A 70 -6.92 8.46 6.10
N THR A 71 -7.18 7.96 7.31
CA THR A 71 -8.23 8.51 8.19
C THR A 71 -7.75 8.51 9.62
N VAL A 72 -7.91 9.65 10.30
CA VAL A 72 -7.66 9.78 11.74
C VAL A 72 -8.99 9.65 12.47
N THR A 73 -9.12 8.66 13.34
CA THR A 73 -10.29 8.45 14.20
C THR A 73 -10.09 9.11 15.55
N SER A 74 -8.94 8.91 16.18
CA SER A 74 -8.56 9.62 17.42
C SER A 74 -7.05 9.70 17.58
N VAL A 75 -6.61 10.73 18.29
CA VAL A 75 -5.23 10.89 18.75
C VAL A 75 -5.28 11.13 20.26
N VAL A 76 -4.51 10.36 21.00
CA VAL A 76 -4.41 10.46 22.46
C VAL A 76 -2.95 10.66 22.82
N GLU A 77 -2.64 11.66 23.63
CA GLU A 77 -1.31 11.94 24.14
C GLU A 77 -1.40 11.98 25.67
N ASP A 78 -0.56 11.18 26.33
CA ASP A 78 -0.54 11.04 27.80
C ASP A 78 -1.95 10.84 28.41
N GLY A 79 -2.76 10.01 27.76
CA GLY A 79 -4.14 9.71 28.18
C GLY A 79 -5.17 10.81 27.87
N VAL A 80 -4.77 11.93 27.27
CA VAL A 80 -5.65 13.04 26.89
C VAL A 80 -5.97 12.97 25.41
N ALA A 81 -7.27 12.96 25.07
CA ALA A 81 -7.70 12.99 23.67
C ALA A 81 -7.49 14.39 23.07
N LEU A 82 -6.85 14.44 21.91
CA LEU A 82 -6.53 15.66 21.18
C LEU A 82 -7.56 15.95 20.10
N VAL A 83 -7.84 17.25 19.88
CA VAL A 83 -8.77 17.73 18.86
C VAL A 83 -8.01 18.13 17.59
N ARG A 84 -8.39 17.55 16.46
CA ARG A 84 -7.81 17.90 15.15
C ARG A 84 -8.11 19.36 14.79
N ASN A 85 -7.12 20.04 14.25
CA ASN A 85 -7.11 21.46 13.88
C ASN A 85 -7.08 22.46 15.07
N GLU A 86 -7.09 21.98 16.31
CA GLU A 86 -6.88 22.75 17.53
C GLU A 86 -5.55 22.34 18.19
N ASP A 87 -5.45 21.09 18.62
CA ASP A 87 -4.29 20.56 19.32
C ASP A 87 -3.22 19.99 18.39
N TYR A 88 -3.61 19.59 17.18
CA TYR A 88 -2.69 19.10 16.15
C TYR A 88 -3.23 19.30 14.73
N TYR A 89 -2.33 19.29 13.75
CA TYR A 89 -2.63 19.31 12.31
C TYR A 89 -2.06 18.08 11.63
N THR A 90 -2.78 17.56 10.63
CA THR A 90 -2.27 16.50 9.74
C THR A 90 -1.28 17.06 8.71
N ARG A 91 -0.34 16.23 8.24
CA ARG A 91 0.57 16.54 7.14
C ARG A 91 0.45 15.48 6.05
N PRO A 92 0.14 15.87 4.79
CA PRO A 92 -0.19 17.22 4.33
C PRO A 92 -1.41 17.80 5.04
N ARG A 93 -1.50 19.12 5.14
CA ARG A 93 -2.65 19.84 5.71
C ARG A 93 -3.72 20.03 4.64
N VAL A 94 -4.38 18.93 4.28
CA VAL A 94 -5.47 18.92 3.30
C VAL A 94 -6.67 18.21 3.92
N ASP A 95 -7.86 18.66 3.57
CA ASP A 95 -9.10 18.03 4.04
C ASP A 95 -9.56 16.87 3.13
N SER A 96 -8.73 16.48 2.16
CA SER A 96 -9.01 15.45 1.17
C SER A 96 -8.12 14.21 1.38
N ASP A 97 -8.47 13.14 0.72
CA ASP A 97 -8.04 11.75 0.78
C ASP A 97 -6.53 11.45 0.56
N ALA A 98 -5.66 12.43 0.69
CA ALA A 98 -4.23 12.20 0.64
C ALA A 98 -3.77 11.52 1.93
N PRO A 99 -2.91 10.49 1.88
CA PRO A 99 -2.41 9.87 3.08
C PRO A 99 -1.57 10.86 3.89
N PHE A 100 -1.80 10.89 5.19
CA PHE A 100 -1.00 11.69 6.10
C PHE A 100 0.25 10.91 6.47
N TYR A 101 1.39 11.58 6.50
CA TYR A 101 2.69 10.99 6.86
C TYR A 101 3.23 11.49 8.21
N ALA A 102 2.62 12.55 8.76
CA ALA A 102 2.98 13.09 10.06
C ALA A 102 1.80 13.86 10.69
N LEU A 103 1.83 14.02 12.01
CA LEU A 103 1.00 14.96 12.74
C LEU A 103 1.89 16.07 13.30
N ARG A 104 1.38 17.30 13.37
CA ARG A 104 2.13 18.47 13.81
C ARG A 104 1.41 19.22 14.93
N LYS A 105 2.11 19.54 16.00
CA LYS A 105 1.62 20.45 17.03
C LYS A 105 1.55 21.88 16.52
N PRO A 106 0.54 22.70 16.94
CA PRO A 106 0.49 24.13 16.65
C PRO A 106 1.61 24.87 17.38
N ASP A 107 1.97 26.04 16.86
CA ASP A 107 2.82 27.05 17.50
C ASP A 107 4.18 26.53 18.05
N GLY A 108 4.72 25.47 17.46
CA GLY A 108 5.98 24.87 17.87
C GLY A 108 5.89 24.08 19.18
N GLY A 109 4.69 23.67 19.58
CA GLY A 109 4.48 22.76 20.71
C GLY A 109 5.23 21.43 20.49
N ALA A 110 5.72 20.84 21.57
CA ALA A 110 6.35 19.52 21.50
C ALA A 110 5.35 18.41 21.77
N TRP A 111 5.58 17.24 21.17
CA TRP A 111 4.91 16.00 21.53
C TRP A 111 5.55 15.43 22.81
N ASP A 112 4.72 14.87 23.69
CA ASP A 112 5.21 14.15 24.87
C ASP A 112 5.66 12.74 24.49
N GLY A 113 6.97 12.49 24.57
CA GLY A 113 7.56 11.18 24.26
C GLY A 113 7.45 10.17 25.39
N ASP A 114 7.31 10.61 26.63
CA ASP A 114 7.36 9.73 27.80
C ASP A 114 6.03 8.97 28.05
N GLY A 115 4.89 9.61 27.79
CA GLY A 115 3.55 9.01 27.92
C GLY A 115 3.10 8.19 26.72
N GLY A 116 3.80 8.35 25.61
CA GLY A 116 3.42 7.78 24.33
C GLY A 116 2.25 8.48 23.66
N VAL A 117 2.27 8.52 22.34
CA VAL A 117 1.16 9.03 21.54
C VAL A 117 0.46 7.84 20.89
N VAL A 118 -0.85 7.73 21.10
CA VAL A 118 -1.68 6.68 20.51
C VAL A 118 -2.52 7.28 19.39
N VAL A 119 -2.40 6.75 18.20
CA VAL A 119 -3.20 7.16 17.03
C VAL A 119 -4.06 5.99 16.59
N ILE A 120 -5.37 6.22 16.53
CA ILE A 120 -6.35 5.27 16.00
C ILE A 120 -6.83 5.82 14.66
N GLY A 121 -6.82 4.98 13.64
CA GLY A 121 -7.25 5.37 12.30
C GLY A 121 -7.03 4.29 11.28
N ARG A 122 -7.26 4.61 10.01
CA ARG A 122 -7.07 3.70 8.89
C ARG A 122 -5.70 3.91 8.24
N TRP A 123 -4.88 2.87 8.32
CA TRP A 123 -3.46 2.90 7.96
C TRP A 123 -3.23 2.31 6.57
N ALA A 124 -3.41 3.14 5.57
CA ALA A 124 -3.11 2.85 4.16
C ALA A 124 -3.04 4.14 3.35
N TYR A 125 -2.76 4.02 2.06
CA TYR A 125 -2.81 5.14 1.12
C TYR A 125 -4.21 5.78 1.04
N SER A 126 -5.27 4.94 1.02
CA SER A 126 -6.67 5.35 0.95
C SER A 126 -7.59 4.32 1.61
N ILE A 127 -8.87 4.67 1.74
CA ILE A 127 -9.89 3.74 2.27
C ILE A 127 -10.14 2.60 1.28
N THR A 128 -10.15 2.91 -0.01
CA THR A 128 -10.30 1.96 -1.12
C THR A 128 -9.11 2.10 -2.05
N ALA A 129 -8.57 1.01 -2.56
CA ALA A 129 -7.46 1.06 -3.49
C ALA A 129 -7.81 1.92 -4.73
N PRO A 130 -6.90 2.81 -5.19
CA PRO A 130 -7.09 3.57 -6.43
C PRO A 130 -7.38 2.65 -7.62
N ASP A 131 -8.18 3.12 -8.57
CA ASP A 131 -8.62 2.31 -9.73
C ASP A 131 -7.46 1.81 -10.58
N ASP A 132 -6.39 2.58 -10.73
CA ASP A 132 -5.19 2.18 -11.47
C ASP A 132 -4.39 1.09 -10.72
N ILE A 133 -4.35 1.13 -9.38
CA ILE A 133 -3.76 0.05 -8.55
C ILE A 133 -4.62 -1.20 -8.63
N ARG A 134 -5.94 -1.07 -8.55
CA ARG A 134 -6.88 -2.18 -8.72
C ARG A 134 -6.70 -2.84 -10.09
N HIS A 135 -6.65 -2.05 -11.15
CA HIS A 135 -6.42 -2.54 -12.51
C HIS A 135 -5.02 -3.18 -12.67
N ALA A 136 -3.99 -2.59 -12.08
CA ALA A 136 -2.64 -3.16 -12.06
C ALA A 136 -2.61 -4.53 -11.36
N THR A 137 -3.38 -4.69 -10.26
CA THR A 137 -3.50 -5.95 -9.52
C THR A 137 -4.13 -7.04 -10.39
N VAL A 138 -5.25 -6.77 -11.08
CA VAL A 138 -5.89 -7.71 -11.99
C VAL A 138 -4.93 -8.14 -13.10
N ARG A 139 -4.24 -7.20 -13.72
CA ARG A 139 -3.30 -7.47 -14.82
C ARG A 139 -2.08 -8.26 -14.37
N LEU A 140 -1.54 -7.94 -13.19
CA LEU A 140 -0.42 -8.69 -12.62
C LEU A 140 -0.83 -10.11 -12.25
N ALA A 141 -1.99 -10.30 -11.62
CA ALA A 141 -2.53 -11.62 -11.31
C ALA A 141 -2.75 -12.46 -12.59
N ALA A 142 -3.31 -11.86 -13.63
CA ALA A 142 -3.49 -12.51 -14.92
C ALA A 142 -2.16 -12.87 -15.59
N TYR A 143 -1.14 -12.02 -15.44
CA TYR A 143 0.21 -12.31 -15.92
C TYR A 143 0.81 -13.53 -15.19
N LEU A 144 0.71 -13.55 -13.86
CA LEU A 144 1.18 -14.69 -13.06
C LEU A 144 0.43 -15.98 -13.39
N TYR A 145 -0.89 -15.92 -13.55
CA TYR A 145 -1.72 -17.07 -13.94
C TYR A 145 -1.28 -17.65 -15.29
N ARG A 146 -1.03 -16.80 -16.29
CA ARG A 146 -0.56 -17.26 -17.61
C ARG A 146 0.84 -17.85 -17.59
N GLN A 147 1.65 -17.49 -16.60
CA GLN A 147 3.00 -18.07 -16.45
C GLN A 147 3.00 -19.46 -15.80
N LYS A 148 1.92 -19.87 -15.10
CA LYS A 148 1.87 -21.16 -14.41
C LYS A 148 2.20 -22.37 -15.30
N ASP A 149 1.68 -22.35 -16.53
CA ASP A 149 1.85 -23.44 -17.48
C ASP A 149 3.22 -23.38 -18.18
N ASN A 150 3.85 -22.21 -18.23
CA ASN A 150 5.17 -22.03 -18.83
C ASN A 150 6.30 -22.40 -17.85
N ALA A 151 6.05 -22.35 -16.54
CA ALA A 151 7.03 -22.67 -15.50
C ALA A 151 7.36 -24.18 -15.42
N ALA A 152 6.52 -25.06 -15.98
CA ALA A 152 6.72 -26.50 -15.95
C ALA A 152 7.85 -27.00 -16.86
N GLY A 153 8.38 -26.18 -17.76
CA GLY A 153 9.38 -26.60 -18.73
C GLY A 153 10.58 -25.65 -18.93
N ASP A 154 10.59 -24.47 -18.31
CA ASP A 154 11.58 -23.46 -18.67
C ASP A 154 12.05 -22.62 -17.48
N LEU A 155 12.87 -23.24 -16.62
CA LEU A 155 13.60 -22.52 -15.56
C LEU A 155 14.67 -21.56 -16.11
N ASP A 156 14.82 -21.46 -17.43
CA ASP A 156 15.92 -20.73 -18.07
C ASP A 156 15.46 -19.97 -19.32
N ARG A 157 14.41 -19.13 -19.20
CA ARG A 157 14.11 -18.15 -20.27
C ARG A 157 15.04 -16.95 -20.20
N THR A 158 16.31 -17.25 -20.30
CA THR A 158 17.31 -16.30 -20.75
C THR A 158 17.20 -16.23 -22.27
N VAL A 159 16.45 -15.28 -22.80
CA VAL A 159 16.40 -15.04 -24.25
C VAL A 159 17.67 -14.29 -24.62
N VAL A 160 18.60 -15.00 -25.28
CA VAL A 160 19.79 -14.37 -25.84
C VAL A 160 19.46 -13.87 -27.25
N VAL A 161 19.29 -12.58 -27.43
CA VAL A 161 19.16 -11.93 -28.74
C VAL A 161 20.39 -11.08 -28.96
N GLY A 162 21.17 -11.45 -29.98
CA GLY A 162 22.36 -10.69 -30.38
C GLY A 162 23.45 -10.59 -29.31
N GLY A 163 23.59 -11.59 -28.42
CA GLY A 163 24.58 -11.60 -27.33
C GLY A 163 24.15 -10.87 -26.07
N THR A 164 22.94 -10.34 -26.00
CA THR A 164 22.37 -9.70 -24.79
C THR A 164 21.42 -10.65 -24.08
N THR A 165 21.69 -10.94 -22.82
CA THR A 165 20.85 -11.74 -21.94
C THR A 165 19.67 -10.88 -21.47
N ILE A 166 18.44 -11.22 -21.88
CA ILE A 166 17.23 -10.55 -21.41
C ILE A 166 16.65 -11.40 -20.29
N LEU A 167 16.73 -10.90 -19.04
CA LEU A 167 16.02 -11.49 -17.90
C LEU A 167 14.53 -11.14 -17.98
N PRO A 168 13.62 -12.07 -17.63
CA PRO A 168 12.21 -11.76 -17.52
C PRO A 168 12.02 -10.62 -16.51
N ALA A 169 11.29 -9.58 -16.89
CA ALA A 169 10.95 -8.50 -15.96
C ALA A 169 10.05 -9.07 -14.86
N VAL A 170 10.33 -8.71 -13.59
CA VAL A 170 9.51 -9.10 -12.43
C VAL A 170 8.09 -8.55 -12.58
N PHE A 171 7.97 -7.38 -13.21
CA PHE A 171 6.70 -6.74 -13.56
C PHE A 171 6.62 -6.43 -15.05
N PRO A 172 5.44 -6.54 -15.69
CA PRO A 172 5.18 -5.91 -16.97
C PRO A 172 5.49 -4.41 -16.91
N ASN A 173 6.15 -3.87 -17.94
CA ASN A 173 6.65 -2.48 -17.96
C ASN A 173 5.57 -1.42 -17.73
N ASP A 174 4.35 -1.67 -18.12
CA ASP A 174 3.21 -0.77 -17.95
C ASP A 174 2.71 -0.75 -16.50
N ILE A 175 2.71 -1.90 -15.82
CA ILE A 175 2.40 -1.99 -14.39
C ILE A 175 3.49 -1.26 -13.60
N GLU A 176 4.76 -1.48 -13.93
CA GLU A 176 5.86 -0.78 -13.26
C GLU A 176 5.75 0.74 -13.38
N LYS A 177 5.33 1.27 -14.53
CA LYS A 177 5.11 2.71 -14.73
C LYS A 177 4.03 3.27 -13.81
N ILE A 178 2.93 2.54 -13.61
CA ILE A 178 1.87 2.93 -12.66
C ILE A 178 2.44 2.96 -11.25
N LEU A 179 3.09 1.86 -10.83
CA LEU A 179 3.59 1.71 -9.46
C LEU A 179 4.69 2.71 -9.09
N ARG A 180 5.48 3.16 -10.05
CA ARG A 180 6.51 4.19 -9.82
C ARG A 180 5.93 5.51 -9.28
N ALA A 181 4.73 5.89 -9.72
CA ALA A 181 4.06 7.10 -9.25
C ALA A 181 3.64 7.02 -7.77
N TYR A 182 3.45 5.80 -7.27
CA TYR A 182 3.03 5.52 -5.91
C TYR A 182 4.17 5.13 -4.97
N ARG A 183 5.37 4.99 -5.49
CA ARG A 183 6.50 4.55 -4.68
C ARG A 183 6.76 5.52 -3.53
N ARG A 184 6.79 4.99 -2.31
CA ARG A 184 7.14 5.78 -1.13
C ARG A 184 8.61 6.14 -1.17
N VAL A 185 8.91 7.42 -1.08
CA VAL A 185 10.28 7.91 -0.89
C VAL A 185 10.54 7.90 0.62
N THR A 186 11.37 6.99 1.06
CA THR A 186 11.92 7.02 2.44
C THR A 186 13.00 8.09 2.47
N VAL A 187 12.79 9.13 3.25
CA VAL A 187 13.81 10.18 3.52
C VAL A 187 14.64 9.73 4.70
#